data_167e941914ae8279918f6edc30f86f40
#
_entry.id   167e941914ae8279918f6edc30f86f40
#
_cell.length_a   1.000
_cell.length_b   1.000
_cell.length_c   1.000
_cell.angle_alpha   90.00
_cell.angle_beta   90.00
_cell.angle_gamma   90.00
#
_symmetry.space_group_name_H-M   'P 1'
#
loop_
_entity.id
_entity.type
_entity.pdbx_description
1 polymer ?
#
loop_
_entity_poly.entity_id
_entity_poly.type
_entity_poly.pdbx_seq_one_letter_code
_entity_poly.pdbx_strand_id
1 'polypeptide(L)'
;MGNSLARYSNLIGWLAFSFFLPFALQAEPLTPEGTRFLQAEKALKSGNLVRYYKLKDTLEGYPLIPYLEYAEASRNLADSKKIESYLEHSPDTYFADKMRYRWLKWLGKRSHWKQFHSIYKTSENTKLQCYHVRAAISQGDAEEVVDEALTLWMTGKSQVDECDAVFKYLNKNKLITKNLRWQRIGLAMGQGNLSLARFLAKKLPKSWKPNFKQWIKVHKNPLRGITKVKKWKDNSRNRDLLLHGVKRYARHDTKAAWNLWHNELKNHFKFSSGQIHDLERRLILRAAWRHMPEAADWFKQVSASVFNKEAREWRIRTAIRAENWPAAIKYLNGLPKNERQSEEWLYWRARSLEAMNKSTAAKFVYGKLADNTSYYGFQSAEKLGREYTFTNEPVIDVKAARKVDLLALEPAFLRIRELYDIGRPTEAHREWRYEIERMSAQEKRVAARLAHNWEWHFTAIVTTAQAGHFADLDLRFPLLYQNEVNLEAKRQKLNPSFVYGVIRRESAFRETAVSRNFFCILRDLFSDYLLRPLYFYLTFCALVSFLIYLPNIFGITFM
;
A
#
# COMPACT_ATOMS: atom_id res chain seq x y z
N MET A 1 33.85 -25.81 -54.26
CA MET A 1 33.09 -24.59 -54.46
C MET A 1 32.95 -23.90 -53.10
N GLY A 2 33.93 -23.06 -52.80
CA GLY A 2 34.00 -22.27 -51.58
C GLY A 2 33.99 -20.78 -51.94
N ASN A 3 33.76 -19.95 -50.92
CA ASN A 3 33.95 -18.50 -50.89
C ASN A 3 32.91 -17.61 -51.55
N SER A 4 31.88 -17.21 -50.78
CA SER A 4 31.25 -15.88 -50.97
C SER A 4 30.43 -15.37 -49.77
N LEU A 5 30.82 -15.58 -48.51
CA LEU A 5 30.12 -15.04 -47.32
C LEU A 5 31.00 -14.17 -46.40
N ALA A 6 32.16 -13.69 -46.89
CA ALA A 6 33.10 -12.94 -46.04
C ALA A 6 33.28 -11.47 -46.44
N ARG A 7 32.33 -10.81 -47.14
CA ARG A 7 32.52 -9.41 -47.59
C ARG A 7 31.43 -8.40 -47.19
N TYR A 8 30.47 -8.78 -46.35
CA TYR A 8 29.42 -7.83 -45.91
C TYR A 8 29.40 -7.50 -44.40
N SER A 9 30.36 -8.02 -43.63
CA SER A 9 30.41 -7.74 -42.20
C SER A 9 31.15 -6.45 -41.80
N ASN A 10 31.85 -5.77 -42.72
CA ASN A 10 32.67 -4.59 -42.37
C ASN A 10 32.11 -3.23 -42.82
N LEU A 11 30.93 -3.16 -43.42
CA LEU A 11 30.32 -1.88 -43.83
C LEU A 11 29.16 -1.42 -42.91
N ILE A 12 28.63 -2.26 -42.02
CA ILE A 12 27.59 -1.89 -41.07
C ILE A 12 28.17 -1.32 -39.77
N GLY A 13 29.45 -1.56 -39.49
CA GLY A 13 30.13 -1.08 -38.27
C GLY A 13 30.49 0.42 -38.25
N TRP A 14 30.54 1.12 -39.40
CA TRP A 14 31.03 2.51 -39.46
C TRP A 14 29.96 3.58 -39.63
N LEU A 15 28.72 3.26 -39.91
CA LEU A 15 27.62 4.23 -40.04
C LEU A 15 26.79 4.40 -38.76
N ALA A 16 27.01 3.57 -37.73
CA ALA A 16 26.31 3.69 -36.45
C ALA A 16 27.04 4.55 -35.41
N PHE A 17 28.27 5.05 -35.71
CA PHE A 17 29.10 5.73 -34.70
C PHE A 17 29.11 7.27 -34.80
N SER A 18 28.40 7.87 -35.76
CA SER A 18 28.53 9.31 -36.02
C SER A 18 27.34 10.19 -35.61
N PHE A 19 26.34 9.67 -34.88
CA PHE A 19 25.17 10.48 -34.47
C PHE A 19 24.74 10.31 -33.01
N PHE A 20 25.64 9.99 -32.10
CA PHE A 20 25.40 10.08 -30.68
C PHE A 20 26.30 11.15 -30.04
N LEU A 21 25.95 12.41 -30.26
CA LEU A 21 26.26 13.43 -29.26
C LEU A 21 25.34 13.14 -28.04
N PRO A 22 25.89 12.80 -26.88
CA PRO A 22 25.08 12.71 -25.69
C PRO A 22 24.57 14.14 -25.41
N PHE A 23 23.26 14.36 -25.48
CA PHE A 23 22.64 15.40 -24.68
C PHE A 23 22.90 14.98 -23.22
N ALA A 24 24.06 15.33 -22.72
CA ALA A 24 24.26 15.43 -21.29
C ALA A 24 23.21 16.46 -20.83
N LEU A 25 22.15 16.01 -20.16
CA LEU A 25 21.44 16.89 -19.26
C LEU A 25 22.52 17.42 -18.32
N GLN A 26 22.98 18.65 -18.56
CA GLN A 26 23.86 19.35 -17.64
C GLN A 26 23.02 19.48 -16.37
N ALA A 27 23.34 18.69 -15.35
CA ALA A 27 22.90 18.97 -14.01
C ALA A 27 23.31 20.42 -13.75
N GLU A 28 22.35 21.27 -13.43
CA GLU A 28 22.67 22.65 -13.08
C GLU A 28 23.80 22.64 -12.05
N PRO A 29 24.78 23.53 -12.19
CA PRO A 29 25.90 23.56 -11.26
C PRO A 29 25.36 23.82 -9.85
N LEU A 30 25.79 22.99 -8.90
CA LEU A 30 25.42 23.14 -7.49
C LEU A 30 25.67 24.56 -7.02
N THR A 31 24.76 25.09 -6.24
CA THR A 31 24.99 26.40 -5.57
C THR A 31 26.27 26.35 -4.72
N PRO A 32 26.94 27.49 -4.50
CA PRO A 32 28.10 27.53 -3.60
C PRO A 32 27.76 27.00 -2.20
N GLU A 33 26.54 27.29 -1.70
CA GLU A 33 26.00 26.80 -0.44
C GLU A 33 25.81 25.26 -0.46
N GLY A 34 25.18 24.72 -1.49
CA GLY A 34 25.00 23.27 -1.68
C GLY A 34 26.34 22.54 -1.71
N THR A 35 27.34 23.12 -2.38
CA THR A 35 28.70 22.55 -2.40
C THR A 35 29.33 22.57 -1.01
N ARG A 36 29.23 23.69 -0.27
CA ARG A 36 29.75 23.80 1.12
C ARG A 36 29.03 22.83 2.07
N PHE A 37 27.72 22.67 1.90
CA PHE A 37 26.93 21.70 2.67
C PHE A 37 27.46 20.26 2.48
N LEU A 38 27.66 19.83 1.25
CA LEU A 38 28.21 18.49 0.97
C LEU A 38 29.62 18.30 1.53
N GLN A 39 30.45 19.36 1.51
CA GLN A 39 31.78 19.34 2.13
C GLN A 39 31.71 19.28 3.67
N ALA A 40 30.77 20.02 4.28
CA ALA A 40 30.53 19.96 5.73
C ALA A 40 30.07 18.56 6.16
N GLU A 41 29.12 17.98 5.43
CA GLU A 41 28.67 16.60 5.69
C GLU A 41 29.81 15.59 5.57
N LYS A 42 30.68 15.72 4.56
CA LYS A 42 31.87 14.89 4.39
C LYS A 42 32.86 15.07 5.54
N ALA A 43 33.10 16.31 5.98
CA ALA A 43 33.99 16.61 7.12
C ALA A 43 33.44 16.00 8.40
N LEU A 44 32.12 16.09 8.65
CA LEU A 44 31.47 15.47 9.81
C LEU A 44 31.59 13.94 9.76
N LYS A 45 31.36 13.31 8.63
CA LYS A 45 31.50 11.86 8.44
C LYS A 45 32.92 11.36 8.68
N SER A 46 33.93 12.10 8.23
CA SER A 46 35.34 11.76 8.43
C SER A 46 35.86 12.10 9.84
N GLY A 47 35.07 12.75 10.68
CA GLY A 47 35.50 13.15 12.03
C GLY A 47 36.32 14.45 12.11
N ASN A 48 36.51 15.15 10.98
CA ASN A 48 37.21 16.43 10.98
C ASN A 48 36.27 17.56 11.46
N LEU A 49 36.13 17.67 12.78
CA LEU A 49 35.21 18.60 13.41
C LEU A 49 35.61 20.06 13.21
N VAL A 50 36.91 20.37 13.18
CA VAL A 50 37.39 21.75 12.94
C VAL A 50 36.91 22.24 11.57
N ARG A 51 37.11 21.44 10.54
CA ARG A 51 36.65 21.78 9.19
C ARG A 51 35.13 21.81 9.11
N TYR A 52 34.44 20.90 9.83
CA TYR A 52 32.97 20.87 9.88
C TYR A 52 32.40 22.16 10.43
N TYR A 53 32.82 22.60 11.61
CA TYR A 53 32.30 23.81 12.20
C TYR A 53 32.60 25.05 11.36
N LYS A 54 33.82 25.17 10.84
CA LYS A 54 34.18 26.26 9.92
C LYS A 54 33.26 26.36 8.71
N LEU A 55 32.89 25.21 8.12
CA LEU A 55 31.98 25.18 6.98
C LEU A 55 30.53 25.43 7.42
N LYS A 56 30.09 24.89 8.56
CA LYS A 56 28.74 25.08 9.10
C LYS A 56 28.46 26.55 9.37
N ASP A 57 29.41 27.27 9.94
CA ASP A 57 29.27 28.72 10.23
C ASP A 57 29.06 29.57 8.96
N THR A 58 29.56 29.13 7.81
CA THR A 58 29.32 29.80 6.52
C THR A 58 27.98 29.45 5.87
N LEU A 59 27.16 28.61 6.52
CA LEU A 59 25.86 28.11 6.03
C LEU A 59 24.69 28.65 6.87
N GLU A 60 24.87 29.73 7.60
CA GLU A 60 23.79 30.33 8.37
C GLU A 60 22.61 30.70 7.47
N GLY A 61 21.40 30.31 7.89
CA GLY A 61 20.17 30.45 7.07
C GLY A 61 20.00 29.46 5.92
N TYR A 62 20.97 28.59 5.65
CA TYR A 62 20.83 27.63 4.57
C TYR A 62 19.79 26.54 4.91
N PRO A 63 18.86 26.22 4.00
CA PRO A 63 17.72 25.34 4.29
C PRO A 63 18.09 23.96 4.85
N LEU A 64 19.27 23.42 4.50
CA LEU A 64 19.69 22.07 4.91
C LEU A 64 20.51 22.03 6.20
N ILE A 65 20.67 23.13 6.93
CA ILE A 65 21.32 23.12 8.27
C ILE A 65 20.73 22.06 9.19
N PRO A 66 19.40 21.85 9.27
CA PRO A 66 18.83 20.79 10.12
C PRO A 66 19.33 19.38 9.81
N TYR A 67 19.80 19.12 8.60
CA TYR A 67 20.45 17.85 8.23
C TYR A 67 21.82 17.68 8.91
N LEU A 68 22.62 18.74 8.93
CA LEU A 68 23.91 18.72 9.62
C LEU A 68 23.75 18.60 11.13
N GLU A 69 22.81 19.33 11.70
CA GLU A 69 22.50 19.30 13.13
C GLU A 69 22.00 17.94 13.58
N TYR A 70 21.07 17.33 12.82
CA TYR A 70 20.64 15.96 13.03
C TYR A 70 21.81 14.97 12.93
N ALA A 71 22.67 15.11 11.93
CA ALA A 71 23.81 14.24 11.73
C ALA A 71 24.81 14.37 12.88
N GLU A 72 25.08 15.60 13.32
CA GLU A 72 25.96 15.93 14.44
C GLU A 72 25.43 15.36 15.76
N ALA A 73 24.17 15.64 16.13
CA ALA A 73 23.55 15.11 17.35
C ALA A 73 23.46 13.58 17.34
N SER A 74 23.27 13.00 16.16
CA SER A 74 23.22 11.53 15.96
C SER A 74 24.53 10.82 16.19
N ARG A 75 25.68 11.49 16.27
CA ARG A 75 27.00 10.87 16.49
C ARG A 75 27.16 10.34 17.88
N ASN A 76 26.60 11.00 18.87
CA ASN A 76 26.68 10.60 20.27
C ASN A 76 25.30 10.57 20.92
N LEU A 77 24.61 9.44 20.82
CA LEU A 77 23.29 9.25 21.44
C LEU A 77 23.36 9.12 22.98
N ALA A 78 24.54 9.11 23.59
CA ALA A 78 24.71 9.13 25.04
C ALA A 78 24.64 10.58 25.59
N ASP A 79 24.83 11.58 24.77
CA ASP A 79 24.72 13.00 25.16
C ASP A 79 23.24 13.41 25.19
N SER A 80 22.56 13.06 26.27
CA SER A 80 21.14 13.32 26.45
C SER A 80 20.81 14.82 26.39
N LYS A 81 21.65 15.67 27.00
CA LYS A 81 21.42 17.12 27.00
C LYS A 81 21.39 17.69 25.59
N LYS A 82 22.34 17.27 24.75
CA LYS A 82 22.41 17.73 23.37
C LYS A 82 21.19 17.27 22.54
N ILE A 83 20.71 16.05 22.77
CA ILE A 83 19.56 15.52 22.05
C ILE A 83 18.27 16.17 22.54
N GLU A 84 18.10 16.35 23.83
CA GLU A 84 16.95 17.03 24.43
C GLU A 84 16.86 18.46 23.90
N SER A 85 17.96 19.22 23.96
CA SER A 85 18.04 20.57 23.39
C SER A 85 17.69 20.57 21.88
N TYR A 86 18.19 19.61 21.11
CA TYR A 86 17.83 19.50 19.68
C TYR A 86 16.33 19.27 19.48
N LEU A 87 15.71 18.40 20.28
CA LEU A 87 14.28 18.11 20.18
C LEU A 87 13.38 19.27 20.64
N GLU A 88 13.87 20.11 21.56
CA GLU A 88 13.19 21.31 22.04
C GLU A 88 13.22 22.44 21.01
N HIS A 89 14.36 22.63 20.32
CA HIS A 89 14.52 23.69 19.31
C HIS A 89 13.87 23.35 17.95
N SER A 90 13.60 22.08 17.69
CA SER A 90 13.05 21.63 16.41
C SER A 90 11.84 20.72 16.59
N PRO A 91 10.83 21.09 17.40
CA PRO A 91 9.67 20.24 17.63
C PRO A 91 8.89 20.03 16.32
N ASP A 92 8.22 18.91 16.20
CA ASP A 92 7.30 18.58 15.10
C ASP A 92 7.87 18.66 13.67
N THR A 93 9.20 18.50 13.54
CA THR A 93 9.89 18.36 12.26
C THR A 93 10.14 16.88 11.94
N TYR A 94 10.33 16.59 10.65
CA TYR A 94 10.76 15.26 10.19
C TYR A 94 12.00 14.77 10.95
N PHE A 95 12.96 15.66 11.22
CA PHE A 95 14.19 15.31 11.92
C PHE A 95 14.01 15.10 13.41
N ALA A 96 13.13 15.85 14.06
CA ALA A 96 12.80 15.63 15.46
C ALA A 96 12.18 14.24 15.65
N ASP A 97 11.25 13.85 14.80
CA ASP A 97 10.65 12.52 14.86
C ASP A 97 11.67 11.41 14.56
N LYS A 98 12.53 11.65 13.59
CA LYS A 98 13.63 10.72 13.25
C LYS A 98 14.66 10.59 14.38
N MET A 99 15.02 11.72 15.04
CA MET A 99 15.91 11.73 16.20
C MET A 99 15.27 11.02 17.39
N ARG A 100 14.02 11.35 17.71
CA ARG A 100 13.25 10.73 18.79
C ARG A 100 13.18 9.20 18.59
N TYR A 101 12.85 8.74 17.39
CA TYR A 101 12.83 7.32 17.06
C TYR A 101 14.19 6.66 17.26
N ARG A 102 15.27 7.29 16.77
CA ARG A 102 16.63 6.76 16.88
C ARG A 102 17.10 6.70 18.33
N TRP A 103 16.82 7.75 19.09
CA TRP A 103 17.20 7.85 20.49
C TRP A 103 16.40 6.89 21.38
N LEU A 104 15.10 6.78 21.18
CA LEU A 104 14.26 5.78 21.84
C LEU A 104 14.79 4.36 21.62
N LYS A 105 15.20 4.01 20.42
CA LYS A 105 15.83 2.71 20.18
C LYS A 105 17.13 2.51 20.95
N TRP A 106 17.92 3.56 21.05
CA TRP A 106 19.20 3.54 21.78
C TRP A 106 18.97 3.41 23.30
N LEU A 107 18.07 4.21 23.86
CA LEU A 107 17.66 4.18 25.27
C LEU A 107 17.07 2.82 25.65
N GLY A 108 16.13 2.33 24.86
CA GLY A 108 15.48 1.03 25.10
C GLY A 108 16.43 -0.14 25.04
N LYS A 109 17.40 -0.14 24.10
CA LYS A 109 18.45 -1.17 24.02
C LYS A 109 19.36 -1.20 25.24
N ARG A 110 19.55 -0.02 25.88
CA ARG A 110 20.41 0.13 27.08
C ARG A 110 19.65 0.16 28.41
N SER A 111 18.32 0.01 28.33
CA SER A 111 17.45 0.01 29.53
C SER A 111 17.46 1.33 30.30
N HIS A 112 17.67 2.45 29.64
CA HIS A 112 17.54 3.79 30.22
C HIS A 112 16.05 4.18 30.30
N TRP A 113 15.28 3.48 31.16
CA TRP A 113 13.82 3.50 31.16
C TRP A 113 13.22 4.85 31.54
N LYS A 114 13.81 5.57 32.51
CA LYS A 114 13.32 6.89 32.95
C LYS A 114 13.33 7.90 31.79
N GLN A 115 14.46 7.98 31.07
CA GLN A 115 14.58 8.86 29.91
C GLN A 115 13.73 8.38 28.74
N PHE A 116 13.64 7.05 28.53
CA PHE A 116 12.76 6.51 27.50
C PHE A 116 11.32 6.94 27.74
N HIS A 117 10.83 6.78 28.96
CA HIS A 117 9.45 7.10 29.31
C HIS A 117 9.14 8.61 29.11
N SER A 118 10.05 9.51 29.49
CA SER A 118 9.83 10.97 29.40
C SER A 118 9.67 11.48 27.96
N ILE A 119 10.25 10.77 26.97
CA ILE A 119 10.22 11.20 25.55
C ILE A 119 9.36 10.32 24.65
N TYR A 120 8.83 9.21 25.19
CA TYR A 120 8.03 8.29 24.40
C TYR A 120 6.71 8.95 24.01
N LYS A 121 6.42 8.91 22.70
CA LYS A 121 5.09 9.18 22.14
C LYS A 121 4.54 7.87 21.59
N THR A 122 3.21 7.73 21.57
CA THR A 122 2.54 6.55 20.99
C THR A 122 3.11 6.21 19.61
N SER A 123 3.40 4.96 19.38
CA SER A 123 4.09 4.48 18.18
C SER A 123 3.50 3.18 17.67
N GLU A 124 3.36 3.05 16.33
CA GLU A 124 3.02 1.79 15.66
C GLU A 124 4.21 0.79 15.58
N ASN A 125 5.38 1.21 15.99
CA ASN A 125 6.57 0.36 15.95
C ASN A 125 6.60 -0.62 17.12
N THR A 126 6.37 -1.89 16.84
CA THR A 126 6.31 -2.96 17.85
C THR A 126 7.53 -3.00 18.79
N LYS A 127 8.74 -2.69 18.29
CA LYS A 127 9.95 -2.65 19.12
C LYS A 127 9.86 -1.54 20.17
N LEU A 128 9.41 -0.35 19.77
CA LEU A 128 9.24 0.78 20.68
C LEU A 128 8.09 0.52 21.67
N GLN A 129 7.00 -0.08 21.22
CA GLN A 129 5.90 -0.51 22.11
C GLN A 129 6.40 -1.51 23.17
N CYS A 130 7.20 -2.50 22.78
CA CYS A 130 7.78 -3.44 23.75
C CYS A 130 8.76 -2.76 24.72
N TYR A 131 9.53 -1.77 24.27
CA TYR A 131 10.35 -0.96 25.17
C TYR A 131 9.51 -0.09 26.11
N HIS A 132 8.40 0.50 25.63
CA HIS A 132 7.46 1.26 26.46
C HIS A 132 6.91 0.39 27.60
N VAL A 133 6.38 -0.78 27.27
CA VAL A 133 5.88 -1.73 28.30
C VAL A 133 6.98 -2.10 29.29
N ARG A 134 8.22 -2.34 28.83
CA ARG A 134 9.36 -2.63 29.73
C ARG A 134 9.73 -1.46 30.62
N ALA A 135 9.65 -0.23 30.09
CA ALA A 135 9.89 0.99 30.86
C ALA A 135 8.86 1.15 31.97
N ALA A 136 7.57 1.03 31.68
CA ALA A 136 6.50 1.10 32.66
C ALA A 136 6.63 0.01 33.74
N ILE A 137 6.87 -1.24 33.35
CA ILE A 137 7.11 -2.34 34.31
C ILE A 137 8.31 -2.00 35.23
N SER A 138 9.37 -1.39 34.72
CA SER A 138 10.55 -1.03 35.50
C SER A 138 10.30 0.12 36.49
N GLN A 139 9.33 0.98 36.22
CA GLN A 139 8.95 2.12 37.07
C GLN A 139 7.87 1.80 38.09
N GLY A 140 7.28 0.62 38.04
CA GLY A 140 6.19 0.19 38.93
C GLY A 140 4.79 0.32 38.33
N ASP A 141 4.66 0.91 37.14
CA ASP A 141 3.40 1.20 36.47
C ASP A 141 2.92 0.03 35.60
N ALA A 142 3.24 -1.18 36.04
CA ALA A 142 2.98 -2.38 35.25
C ALA A 142 1.50 -2.62 34.95
N GLU A 143 0.60 -2.24 35.86
CA GLU A 143 -0.84 -2.43 35.70
C GLU A 143 -1.40 -1.63 34.52
N GLU A 144 -0.90 -0.43 34.28
CA GLU A 144 -1.35 0.46 33.21
C GLU A 144 -1.07 -0.11 31.81
N VAL A 145 -0.08 -0.97 31.68
CA VAL A 145 0.40 -1.48 30.38
C VAL A 145 0.09 -2.96 30.14
N VAL A 146 -0.65 -3.63 31.04
CA VAL A 146 -1.00 -5.06 30.88
C VAL A 146 -1.78 -5.33 29.62
N ASP A 147 -2.78 -4.50 29.30
CA ASP A 147 -3.60 -4.69 28.11
C ASP A 147 -2.82 -4.47 26.81
N GLU A 148 -1.91 -3.49 26.79
CA GLU A 148 -0.97 -3.28 25.68
C GLU A 148 -0.06 -4.50 25.52
N ALA A 149 0.52 -4.98 26.62
CA ALA A 149 1.38 -6.16 26.61
C ALA A 149 0.68 -7.43 26.11
N LEU A 150 -0.59 -7.64 26.51
CA LEU A 150 -1.42 -8.74 26.03
C LEU A 150 -1.78 -8.57 24.54
N THR A 151 -2.03 -7.36 24.08
CA THR A 151 -2.27 -7.05 22.67
C THR A 151 -1.04 -7.37 21.81
N LEU A 152 0.14 -6.95 22.24
CA LEU A 152 1.43 -7.27 21.61
C LEU A 152 1.68 -8.78 21.57
N TRP A 153 1.27 -9.50 22.61
CA TRP A 153 1.40 -10.94 22.67
C TRP A 153 0.40 -11.67 21.79
N MET A 154 -0.84 -11.15 21.62
CA MET A 154 -1.96 -11.81 20.94
C MET A 154 -1.86 -11.71 19.41
N THR A 155 -0.81 -12.26 18.83
CA THR A 155 -0.56 -12.28 17.38
C THR A 155 -0.22 -13.68 16.88
N GLY A 156 -0.51 -13.95 15.61
CA GLY A 156 -0.16 -15.21 14.94
C GLY A 156 1.28 -15.27 14.40
N LYS A 157 2.05 -14.17 14.55
CA LYS A 157 3.46 -14.10 14.15
C LYS A 157 4.35 -14.12 15.38
N SER A 158 5.61 -14.53 15.19
CA SER A 158 6.64 -14.26 16.19
C SER A 158 6.88 -12.76 16.27
N GLN A 159 7.03 -12.25 17.48
CA GLN A 159 7.37 -10.86 17.70
C GLN A 159 8.89 -10.68 17.72
N VAL A 160 9.31 -9.42 17.72
CA VAL A 160 10.73 -9.04 17.83
C VAL A 160 11.27 -9.39 19.21
N ASP A 161 12.58 -9.62 19.31
CA ASP A 161 13.25 -10.08 20.53
C ASP A 161 13.06 -9.12 21.72
N GLU A 162 12.88 -7.84 21.45
CA GLU A 162 12.63 -6.81 22.46
C GLU A 162 11.36 -7.07 23.27
N CYS A 163 10.41 -7.81 22.71
CA CYS A 163 9.17 -8.23 23.38
C CYS A 163 9.34 -9.43 24.31
N ASP A 164 10.45 -10.16 24.24
CA ASP A 164 10.64 -11.39 25.05
C ASP A 164 10.58 -11.12 26.55
N ALA A 165 11.17 -10.00 27.02
CA ALA A 165 11.10 -9.61 28.41
C ALA A 165 9.66 -9.32 28.86
N VAL A 166 8.84 -8.66 28.01
CA VAL A 166 7.42 -8.43 28.25
C VAL A 166 6.68 -9.75 28.37
N PHE A 167 6.92 -10.68 27.45
CA PHE A 167 6.26 -11.99 27.45
C PHE A 167 6.70 -12.88 28.62
N LYS A 168 7.95 -12.73 29.07
CA LYS A 168 8.44 -13.37 30.29
C LYS A 168 7.70 -12.84 31.53
N TYR A 169 7.52 -11.51 31.62
CA TYR A 169 6.75 -10.86 32.67
C TYR A 169 5.31 -11.37 32.70
N LEU A 170 4.58 -11.35 31.56
CA LEU A 170 3.21 -11.85 31.46
C LEU A 170 3.07 -13.32 31.90
N ASN A 171 4.06 -14.17 31.53
CA ASN A 171 4.05 -15.57 31.94
C ASN A 171 4.36 -15.75 33.44
N LYS A 172 5.33 -15.00 34.00
CA LYS A 172 5.70 -15.05 35.42
C LYS A 172 4.51 -14.68 36.31
N ASN A 173 3.79 -13.63 35.93
CA ASN A 173 2.65 -13.13 36.68
C ASN A 173 1.32 -13.85 36.33
N LYS A 174 1.37 -14.98 35.59
CA LYS A 174 0.21 -15.82 35.21
C LYS A 174 -0.88 -15.07 34.41
N LEU A 175 -0.55 -13.93 33.80
CA LEU A 175 -1.48 -13.13 33.01
C LEU A 175 -1.88 -13.83 31.69
N ILE A 176 -1.00 -14.71 31.17
CA ILE A 176 -1.31 -15.55 30.01
C ILE A 176 -2.04 -16.82 30.45
N THR A 177 -3.36 -16.77 30.41
CA THR A 177 -4.21 -17.92 30.73
C THR A 177 -4.08 -19.04 29.68
N LYS A 178 -4.55 -20.24 30.04
CA LYS A 178 -4.60 -21.38 29.08
C LYS A 178 -5.48 -21.07 27.85
N ASN A 179 -6.56 -20.31 28.05
CA ASN A 179 -7.46 -19.91 26.95
C ASN A 179 -6.81 -18.90 26.00
N LEU A 180 -6.16 -17.85 26.54
CA LEU A 180 -5.40 -16.89 25.71
C LEU A 180 -4.32 -17.61 24.91
N ARG A 181 -3.59 -18.55 25.52
CA ARG A 181 -2.58 -19.36 24.82
C ARG A 181 -3.18 -20.17 23.68
N TRP A 182 -4.35 -20.80 23.90
CA TRP A 182 -5.05 -21.52 22.86
C TRP A 182 -5.49 -20.61 21.72
N GLN A 183 -6.03 -19.43 22.02
CA GLN A 183 -6.40 -18.43 21.04
C GLN A 183 -5.20 -17.99 20.18
N ARG A 184 -4.06 -17.70 20.79
CA ARG A 184 -2.83 -17.36 20.06
C ARG A 184 -2.35 -18.52 19.18
N ILE A 185 -2.46 -19.75 19.62
CA ILE A 185 -2.20 -20.93 18.79
C ILE A 185 -3.13 -20.90 17.56
N GLY A 186 -4.41 -20.56 17.75
CA GLY A 186 -5.37 -20.40 16.65
C GLY A 186 -4.94 -19.36 15.63
N LEU A 187 -4.46 -18.21 16.09
CA LEU A 187 -3.92 -17.17 15.22
C LEU A 187 -2.69 -17.67 14.43
N ALA A 188 -1.75 -18.34 15.10
CA ALA A 188 -0.55 -18.91 14.48
C ALA A 188 -0.92 -19.98 13.44
N MET A 189 -1.86 -20.86 13.77
CA MET A 189 -2.37 -21.89 12.84
C MET A 189 -3.06 -21.24 11.63
N GLY A 190 -3.83 -20.18 11.84
CA GLY A 190 -4.49 -19.42 10.77
C GLY A 190 -3.51 -18.83 9.76
N GLN A 191 -2.38 -18.34 10.23
CA GLN A 191 -1.28 -17.80 9.41
C GLN A 191 -0.30 -18.88 8.88
N GLY A 192 -0.48 -20.13 9.24
CA GLY A 192 0.41 -21.23 8.83
C GLY A 192 1.74 -21.26 9.62
N ASN A 193 1.87 -20.50 10.69
CA ASN A 193 3.08 -20.47 11.53
C ASN A 193 3.11 -21.64 12.52
N LEU A 194 3.43 -22.82 11.98
CA LEU A 194 3.45 -24.05 12.78
C LEU A 194 4.57 -24.09 13.83
N SER A 195 5.66 -23.39 13.61
CA SER A 195 6.77 -23.30 14.59
C SER A 195 6.32 -22.57 15.85
N LEU A 196 5.71 -21.40 15.71
CA LEU A 196 5.13 -20.66 16.83
C LEU A 196 4.02 -21.47 17.52
N ALA A 197 3.12 -22.09 16.75
CA ALA A 197 2.04 -22.90 17.32
C ALA A 197 2.58 -24.05 18.17
N ARG A 198 3.62 -24.77 17.70
CA ARG A 198 4.29 -25.85 18.48
C ARG A 198 4.98 -25.32 19.72
N PHE A 199 5.66 -24.15 19.62
CA PHE A 199 6.29 -23.52 20.78
C PHE A 199 5.27 -23.19 21.87
N LEU A 200 4.17 -22.55 21.51
CA LEU A 200 3.08 -22.22 22.44
C LEU A 200 2.44 -23.46 23.06
N ALA A 201 2.28 -24.52 22.26
CA ALA A 201 1.65 -25.77 22.70
C ALA A 201 2.46 -26.55 23.75
N LYS A 202 3.78 -26.31 23.89
CA LYS A 202 4.59 -26.90 24.96
C LYS A 202 4.04 -26.59 26.35
N LYS A 203 3.46 -25.39 26.52
CA LYS A 203 2.90 -24.88 27.79
C LYS A 203 1.38 -25.12 27.94
N LEU A 204 0.75 -25.91 27.08
CA LEU A 204 -0.66 -26.32 27.23
C LEU A 204 -0.81 -27.39 28.34
N PRO A 205 -1.98 -27.41 29.00
CA PRO A 205 -2.34 -28.51 29.89
C PRO A 205 -2.23 -29.86 29.20
N LYS A 206 -1.84 -30.92 29.95
CA LYS A 206 -1.70 -32.28 29.39
C LYS A 206 -2.97 -32.72 28.66
N SER A 207 -4.17 -32.41 29.21
CA SER A 207 -5.47 -32.75 28.63
C SER A 207 -5.78 -32.05 27.29
N TRP A 208 -5.07 -30.94 26.92
CA TRP A 208 -5.28 -30.20 25.68
C TRP A 208 -4.30 -30.57 24.57
N LYS A 209 -3.21 -31.25 24.92
CA LYS A 209 -2.18 -31.67 23.93
C LYS A 209 -2.73 -32.59 22.83
N PRO A 210 -3.65 -33.54 23.10
CA PRO A 210 -4.26 -34.35 22.04
C PRO A 210 -5.03 -33.50 21.01
N ASN A 211 -5.80 -32.46 21.46
CA ASN A 211 -6.47 -31.54 20.55
C ASN A 211 -5.46 -30.80 19.65
N PHE A 212 -4.34 -30.33 20.21
CA PHE A 212 -3.31 -29.68 19.40
C PHE A 212 -2.67 -30.63 18.39
N LYS A 213 -2.36 -31.87 18.77
CA LYS A 213 -1.87 -32.90 17.82
C LYS A 213 -2.86 -33.12 16.67
N GLN A 214 -4.16 -33.17 16.99
CA GLN A 214 -5.20 -33.29 15.98
C GLN A 214 -5.27 -32.04 15.10
N TRP A 215 -5.10 -30.83 15.68
CA TRP A 215 -5.06 -29.59 14.89
C TRP A 215 -3.94 -29.60 13.84
N ILE A 216 -2.75 -30.06 14.20
CA ILE A 216 -1.65 -30.24 13.24
C ILE A 216 -2.02 -31.20 12.11
N LYS A 217 -2.72 -32.31 12.39
CA LYS A 217 -3.21 -33.26 11.37
C LYS A 217 -4.21 -32.56 10.42
N VAL A 218 -5.20 -31.85 10.99
CA VAL A 218 -6.17 -31.04 10.23
C VAL A 218 -5.48 -29.99 9.37
N HIS A 219 -4.45 -29.32 9.89
CA HIS A 219 -3.73 -28.31 9.14
C HIS A 219 -2.98 -28.90 7.93
N LYS A 220 -2.32 -30.05 8.11
CA LYS A 220 -1.54 -30.70 7.04
C LYS A 220 -2.44 -31.33 5.97
N ASN A 221 -3.50 -31.99 6.37
CA ASN A 221 -4.46 -32.59 5.48
C ASN A 221 -5.89 -32.36 6.00
N PRO A 222 -6.54 -31.27 5.57
CA PRO A 222 -7.85 -30.89 6.09
C PRO A 222 -8.90 -31.98 5.94
N LEU A 223 -9.02 -32.58 4.74
CA LEU A 223 -10.02 -33.60 4.44
C LEU A 223 -9.86 -34.84 5.36
N ARG A 224 -8.66 -35.42 5.40
CA ARG A 224 -8.40 -36.60 6.28
C ARG A 224 -8.45 -36.22 7.76
N GLY A 225 -8.07 -34.98 8.11
CA GLY A 225 -8.02 -34.51 9.48
C GLY A 225 -9.39 -34.34 10.12
N ILE A 226 -10.44 -34.08 9.32
CA ILE A 226 -11.82 -33.90 9.76
C ILE A 226 -12.74 -35.08 9.38
N THR A 227 -12.19 -36.20 8.89
CA THR A 227 -12.96 -37.42 8.77
C THR A 227 -13.43 -37.92 10.14
N LYS A 228 -14.58 -38.57 10.18
CA LYS A 228 -15.18 -39.10 11.42
C LYS A 228 -15.51 -38.04 12.48
N VAL A 229 -15.72 -36.77 12.05
CA VAL A 229 -16.04 -35.64 12.97
C VAL A 229 -17.28 -35.88 13.81
N LYS A 230 -18.26 -36.65 13.31
CA LYS A 230 -19.47 -37.04 14.06
C LYS A 230 -19.15 -37.77 15.39
N LYS A 231 -17.95 -38.39 15.48
CA LYS A 231 -17.46 -39.06 16.70
C LYS A 231 -16.73 -38.10 17.64
N TRP A 232 -16.54 -36.80 17.29
CA TRP A 232 -15.82 -35.87 18.12
C TRP A 232 -16.74 -35.30 19.20
N LYS A 233 -16.23 -35.25 20.43
CA LYS A 233 -16.93 -34.59 21.53
C LYS A 233 -17.07 -33.08 21.23
N ASP A 234 -18.27 -32.53 21.38
CA ASP A 234 -18.47 -31.10 21.23
C ASP A 234 -17.82 -30.35 22.40
N ASN A 235 -16.85 -29.53 22.08
CA ASN A 235 -16.20 -28.60 22.98
C ASN A 235 -15.54 -27.49 22.16
N SER A 236 -15.21 -26.35 22.80
CA SER A 236 -14.65 -25.17 22.11
C SER A 236 -13.41 -25.49 21.27
N ARG A 237 -12.51 -26.33 21.77
CA ARG A 237 -11.27 -26.67 21.06
C ARG A 237 -11.53 -27.47 19.78
N ASN A 238 -12.42 -28.45 19.84
CA ASN A 238 -12.79 -29.21 18.65
C ASN A 238 -13.50 -28.31 17.62
N ARG A 239 -14.36 -27.38 18.08
CA ARG A 239 -14.97 -26.38 17.19
C ARG A 239 -13.92 -25.53 16.48
N ASP A 240 -12.90 -25.05 17.19
CA ASP A 240 -11.80 -24.25 16.57
C ASP A 240 -11.04 -25.06 15.51
N LEU A 241 -10.76 -26.35 15.77
CA LEU A 241 -10.13 -27.25 14.82
C LEU A 241 -10.97 -27.43 13.55
N LEU A 242 -12.29 -27.61 13.73
CA LEU A 242 -13.23 -27.81 12.63
C LEU A 242 -13.33 -26.56 11.76
N LEU A 243 -13.50 -25.39 12.36
CA LEU A 243 -13.52 -24.12 11.64
C LEU A 243 -12.22 -23.90 10.85
N HIS A 244 -11.08 -24.19 11.46
CA HIS A 244 -9.79 -24.12 10.78
C HIS A 244 -9.70 -25.13 9.60
N GLY A 245 -10.16 -26.36 9.81
CA GLY A 245 -10.17 -27.41 8.80
C GLY A 245 -11.03 -27.05 7.60
N VAL A 246 -12.27 -26.59 7.83
CA VAL A 246 -13.18 -26.16 6.75
C VAL A 246 -12.59 -24.98 5.97
N LYS A 247 -12.05 -23.95 6.67
CA LYS A 247 -11.39 -22.79 6.03
C LYS A 247 -10.20 -23.23 5.14
N ARG A 248 -9.45 -24.22 5.56
CA ARG A 248 -8.33 -24.74 4.75
C ARG A 248 -8.82 -25.63 3.61
N TYR A 249 -9.81 -26.49 3.87
CA TYR A 249 -10.38 -27.36 2.83
C TYR A 249 -10.99 -26.54 1.71
N ALA A 250 -11.69 -25.45 2.04
CA ALA A 250 -12.26 -24.53 1.04
C ALA A 250 -11.20 -23.92 0.09
N ARG A 251 -9.91 -23.90 0.45
CA ARG A 251 -8.85 -23.42 -0.46
C ARG A 251 -8.60 -24.40 -1.63
N HIS A 252 -8.87 -25.67 -1.41
CA HIS A 252 -8.72 -26.74 -2.42
C HIS A 252 -10.03 -26.99 -3.13
N ASP A 253 -11.09 -27.27 -2.36
CA ASP A 253 -12.43 -27.52 -2.86
C ASP A 253 -13.45 -26.74 -2.05
N THR A 254 -13.91 -25.62 -2.63
CA THR A 254 -14.84 -24.71 -1.96
C THR A 254 -16.25 -25.34 -1.85
N LYS A 255 -16.68 -26.08 -2.88
CA LYS A 255 -17.99 -26.72 -2.93
C LYS A 255 -18.10 -27.85 -1.91
N ALA A 256 -17.11 -28.73 -1.88
CA ALA A 256 -17.09 -29.82 -0.91
C ALA A 256 -16.99 -29.30 0.55
N ALA A 257 -16.23 -28.20 0.78
CA ALA A 257 -16.15 -27.58 2.09
C ALA A 257 -17.48 -26.95 2.52
N TRP A 258 -18.24 -26.34 1.60
CA TRP A 258 -19.59 -25.84 1.85
C TRP A 258 -20.55 -26.96 2.23
N ASN A 259 -20.57 -28.05 1.45
CA ASN A 259 -21.42 -29.20 1.73
C ASN A 259 -21.10 -29.86 3.07
N LEU A 260 -19.82 -30.04 3.38
CA LEU A 260 -19.40 -30.56 4.68
C LEU A 260 -19.89 -29.67 5.83
N TRP A 261 -19.75 -28.33 5.67
CA TRP A 261 -20.22 -27.39 6.68
C TRP A 261 -21.72 -27.47 6.93
N HIS A 262 -22.53 -27.37 5.89
CA HIS A 262 -23.99 -27.30 6.00
C HIS A 262 -24.63 -28.64 6.34
N ASN A 263 -24.15 -29.74 5.76
CA ASN A 263 -24.80 -31.04 5.91
C ASN A 263 -24.31 -31.84 7.13
N GLU A 264 -23.08 -31.56 7.60
CA GLU A 264 -22.49 -32.41 8.63
C GLU A 264 -22.07 -31.65 9.90
N LEU A 265 -21.62 -30.41 9.81
CA LEU A 265 -20.96 -29.75 10.93
C LEU A 265 -21.82 -28.71 11.65
N LYS A 266 -22.49 -27.83 10.89
CA LYS A 266 -23.18 -26.65 11.41
C LYS A 266 -24.19 -26.99 12.51
N ASN A 267 -24.96 -28.04 12.33
CA ASN A 267 -26.01 -28.45 13.24
C ASN A 267 -25.56 -29.51 14.26
N HIS A 268 -24.37 -30.13 14.05
CA HIS A 268 -23.86 -31.18 14.95
C HIS A 268 -23.07 -30.60 16.12
N PHE A 269 -22.48 -29.39 15.97
CA PHE A 269 -21.69 -28.73 16.99
C PHE A 269 -22.31 -27.37 17.35
N LYS A 270 -22.22 -27.00 18.64
CA LYS A 270 -22.75 -25.73 19.16
C LYS A 270 -21.81 -24.55 18.87
N PHE A 271 -21.66 -24.18 17.59
CA PHE A 271 -20.91 -22.99 17.20
C PHE A 271 -21.62 -21.71 17.67
N SER A 272 -20.85 -20.70 18.04
CA SER A 272 -21.44 -19.37 18.28
C SER A 272 -21.85 -18.71 16.96
N SER A 273 -22.81 -17.77 17.04
CA SER A 273 -23.25 -17.00 15.87
C SER A 273 -22.07 -16.31 15.16
N GLY A 274 -21.12 -15.74 15.90
CA GLY A 274 -19.91 -15.13 15.32
C GLY A 274 -19.02 -16.14 14.56
N GLN A 275 -18.89 -17.37 15.07
CA GLN A 275 -18.14 -18.43 14.40
C GLN A 275 -18.82 -18.87 13.09
N ILE A 276 -20.15 -19.01 13.13
CA ILE A 276 -20.95 -19.33 11.93
C ILE A 276 -20.80 -18.21 10.90
N HIS A 277 -21.04 -16.96 11.30
CA HIS A 277 -20.98 -15.80 10.40
C HIS A 277 -19.58 -15.63 9.76
N ASP A 278 -18.51 -15.78 10.54
CA ASP A 278 -17.15 -15.66 9.99
C ASP A 278 -16.84 -16.77 8.97
N LEU A 279 -17.23 -18.01 9.25
CA LEU A 279 -16.97 -19.11 8.32
C LEU A 279 -17.82 -18.98 7.06
N GLU A 280 -19.13 -18.76 7.19
CA GLU A 280 -20.05 -18.64 6.05
C GLU A 280 -19.65 -17.47 5.14
N ARG A 281 -19.33 -16.31 5.73
CA ARG A 281 -18.82 -15.18 4.95
C ARG A 281 -17.57 -15.53 4.13
N ARG A 282 -16.63 -16.27 4.72
CA ARG A 282 -15.43 -16.73 3.98
C ARG A 282 -15.75 -17.69 2.85
N LEU A 283 -16.72 -18.58 3.05
CA LEU A 283 -17.12 -19.54 2.03
C LEU A 283 -17.82 -18.86 0.84
N ILE A 284 -18.81 -17.99 1.11
CA ILE A 284 -19.55 -17.27 0.05
C ILE A 284 -18.63 -16.32 -0.71
N LEU A 285 -17.77 -15.55 -0.01
CA LEU A 285 -16.80 -14.67 -0.68
C LEU A 285 -15.83 -15.46 -1.55
N ARG A 286 -15.36 -16.60 -1.07
CA ARG A 286 -14.46 -17.43 -1.86
C ARG A 286 -15.12 -18.00 -3.11
N ALA A 287 -16.38 -18.40 -3.03
CA ALA A 287 -17.16 -18.82 -4.17
C ALA A 287 -17.34 -17.67 -5.19
N ALA A 288 -17.68 -16.48 -4.68
CA ALA A 288 -17.84 -15.28 -5.51
C ALA A 288 -16.53 -14.86 -6.21
N TRP A 289 -15.40 -14.82 -5.51
CA TRP A 289 -14.08 -14.49 -6.08
C TRP A 289 -13.61 -15.50 -7.15
N ARG A 290 -14.04 -16.76 -7.02
CA ARG A 290 -13.78 -17.81 -8.01
C ARG A 290 -14.85 -17.87 -9.10
N HIS A 291 -15.80 -16.96 -9.08
CA HIS A 291 -16.92 -16.94 -10.03
C HIS A 291 -17.69 -18.27 -10.14
N MET A 292 -17.80 -18.97 -9.01
CA MET A 292 -18.52 -20.24 -8.98
C MET A 292 -20.02 -20.02 -9.21
N PRO A 293 -20.70 -20.85 -10.02
CA PRO A 293 -22.13 -20.71 -10.30
C PRO A 293 -22.98 -20.84 -9.03
N GLU A 294 -22.56 -21.66 -8.08
CA GLU A 294 -23.26 -21.87 -6.80
C GLU A 294 -23.25 -20.64 -5.88
N ALA A 295 -22.36 -19.67 -6.12
CA ALA A 295 -22.23 -18.49 -5.24
C ALA A 295 -23.54 -17.73 -5.07
N ALA A 296 -24.33 -17.57 -6.14
CA ALA A 296 -25.62 -16.88 -6.10
C ALA A 296 -26.60 -17.52 -5.12
N ASP A 297 -26.64 -18.85 -5.08
CA ASP A 297 -27.55 -19.59 -4.20
C ASP A 297 -27.02 -19.63 -2.75
N TRP A 298 -25.72 -19.71 -2.56
CA TRP A 298 -25.13 -19.64 -1.22
C TRP A 298 -25.36 -18.30 -0.55
N PHE A 299 -25.34 -17.20 -1.29
CA PHE A 299 -25.73 -15.88 -0.77
C PHE A 299 -27.18 -15.81 -0.28
N LYS A 300 -28.08 -16.64 -0.81
CA LYS A 300 -29.49 -16.73 -0.36
C LYS A 300 -29.65 -17.58 0.91
N GLN A 301 -28.74 -18.55 1.11
CA GLN A 301 -28.82 -19.54 2.19
C GLN A 301 -28.26 -19.04 3.53
N VAL A 302 -27.45 -17.98 3.51
CA VAL A 302 -26.86 -17.42 4.73
C VAL A 302 -27.68 -16.29 5.31
N SER A 303 -27.61 -16.10 6.64
CA SER A 303 -28.27 -15.01 7.34
C SER A 303 -27.76 -13.65 6.89
N ALA A 304 -28.63 -12.64 6.96
CA ALA A 304 -28.27 -11.25 6.66
C ALA A 304 -27.11 -10.71 7.53
N SER A 305 -26.98 -11.19 8.77
CA SER A 305 -25.90 -10.85 9.70
C SER A 305 -24.49 -11.34 9.25
N VAL A 306 -24.43 -12.23 8.25
CA VAL A 306 -23.16 -12.65 7.64
C VAL A 306 -22.53 -11.53 6.80
N PHE A 307 -23.34 -10.59 6.27
CA PHE A 307 -22.89 -9.60 5.28
C PHE A 307 -22.21 -8.39 5.90
N ASN A 308 -20.89 -8.32 5.78
CA ASN A 308 -20.14 -7.07 5.86
C ASN A 308 -20.22 -6.30 4.53
N LYS A 309 -19.58 -5.13 4.42
CA LYS A 309 -19.54 -4.33 3.19
C LYS A 309 -19.10 -5.18 1.99
N GLU A 310 -17.98 -5.86 2.09
CA GLU A 310 -17.43 -6.68 1.01
C GLU A 310 -18.39 -7.79 0.55
N ALA A 311 -19.05 -8.49 1.49
CA ALA A 311 -19.99 -9.54 1.14
C ALA A 311 -21.27 -8.98 0.49
N ARG A 312 -21.73 -7.77 0.87
CA ARG A 312 -22.84 -7.09 0.19
C ARG A 312 -22.48 -6.75 -1.26
N GLU A 313 -21.30 -6.19 -1.48
CA GLU A 313 -20.81 -5.85 -2.82
C GLU A 313 -20.67 -7.08 -3.71
N TRP A 314 -20.03 -8.14 -3.22
CA TRP A 314 -19.87 -9.37 -3.97
C TRP A 314 -21.19 -10.09 -4.27
N ARG A 315 -22.18 -9.98 -3.39
CA ARG A 315 -23.53 -10.49 -3.66
C ARG A 315 -24.15 -9.79 -4.87
N ILE A 316 -23.98 -8.46 -4.98
CA ILE A 316 -24.46 -7.68 -6.12
C ILE A 316 -23.71 -8.08 -7.38
N ARG A 317 -22.36 -8.09 -7.35
CA ARG A 317 -21.53 -8.49 -8.50
C ARG A 317 -21.85 -9.90 -8.98
N THR A 318 -22.14 -10.83 -8.06
CA THR A 318 -22.57 -12.20 -8.40
C THR A 318 -23.91 -12.20 -9.11
N ALA A 319 -24.89 -11.40 -8.67
CA ALA A 319 -26.18 -11.29 -9.34
C ALA A 319 -26.06 -10.67 -10.73
N ILE A 320 -25.25 -9.61 -10.87
CA ILE A 320 -24.96 -8.95 -12.16
C ILE A 320 -24.29 -9.94 -13.13
N ARG A 321 -23.28 -10.67 -12.69
CA ARG A 321 -22.59 -11.67 -13.50
C ARG A 321 -23.50 -12.81 -13.97
N ALA A 322 -24.46 -13.18 -13.13
CA ALA A 322 -25.48 -14.18 -13.48
C ALA A 322 -26.66 -13.60 -14.27
N GLU A 323 -26.58 -12.32 -14.67
CA GLU A 323 -27.64 -11.56 -15.34
C GLU A 323 -28.99 -11.62 -14.60
N ASN A 324 -28.97 -11.89 -13.31
CA ASN A 324 -30.16 -11.87 -12.47
C ASN A 324 -30.48 -10.44 -12.01
N TRP A 325 -31.00 -9.66 -12.96
CA TRP A 325 -31.25 -8.23 -12.78
C TRP A 325 -32.25 -7.92 -11.67
N PRO A 326 -33.36 -8.68 -11.47
CA PRO A 326 -34.26 -8.49 -10.34
C PRO A 326 -33.55 -8.66 -8.99
N ALA A 327 -32.66 -9.67 -8.85
CA ALA A 327 -31.87 -9.87 -7.65
C ALA A 327 -30.84 -8.76 -7.44
N ALA A 328 -30.19 -8.30 -8.52
CA ALA A 328 -29.25 -7.17 -8.46
C ALA A 328 -29.94 -5.90 -7.93
N ILE A 329 -31.10 -5.53 -8.44
CA ILE A 329 -31.91 -4.39 -7.95
C ILE A 329 -32.30 -4.58 -6.48
N LYS A 330 -32.76 -5.76 -6.08
CA LYS A 330 -33.10 -6.05 -4.69
C LYS A 330 -31.90 -5.81 -3.76
N TYR A 331 -30.72 -6.29 -4.15
CA TYR A 331 -29.51 -6.17 -3.32
C TYR A 331 -28.96 -4.74 -3.31
N LEU A 332 -29.02 -4.03 -4.43
CA LEU A 332 -28.68 -2.59 -4.52
C LEU A 332 -29.59 -1.75 -3.61
N ASN A 333 -30.88 -2.04 -3.58
CA ASN A 333 -31.81 -1.34 -2.69
C ASN A 333 -31.52 -1.61 -1.20
N GLY A 334 -31.00 -2.77 -0.87
CA GLY A 334 -30.62 -3.16 0.50
C GLY A 334 -29.28 -2.61 0.98
N LEU A 335 -28.54 -1.85 0.16
CA LEU A 335 -27.31 -1.18 0.59
C LEU A 335 -27.60 -0.02 1.54
N PRO A 336 -26.73 0.27 2.51
CA PRO A 336 -26.75 1.52 3.27
C PRO A 336 -26.79 2.74 2.34
N LYS A 337 -27.42 3.84 2.77
CA LYS A 337 -27.66 5.03 1.93
C LYS A 337 -26.34 5.58 1.33
N ASN A 338 -25.29 5.67 2.12
CA ASN A 338 -23.98 6.15 1.68
C ASN A 338 -23.31 5.22 0.63
N GLU A 339 -23.42 3.90 0.78
CA GLU A 339 -22.89 2.95 -0.20
C GLU A 339 -23.73 3.00 -1.50
N ARG A 340 -25.04 3.02 -1.38
CA ARG A 340 -26.00 2.99 -2.51
C ARG A 340 -25.89 4.18 -3.45
N GLN A 341 -25.37 5.32 -2.99
CA GLN A 341 -25.21 6.54 -3.77
C GLN A 341 -23.85 6.62 -4.50
N SER A 342 -22.98 5.63 -4.34
CA SER A 342 -21.74 5.62 -5.12
C SER A 342 -22.02 5.45 -6.61
N GLU A 343 -21.18 6.05 -7.44
CA GLU A 343 -21.33 6.03 -8.91
C GLU A 343 -21.37 4.60 -9.46
N GLU A 344 -20.52 3.70 -8.91
CA GLU A 344 -20.53 2.29 -9.30
C GLU A 344 -21.93 1.68 -9.15
N TRP A 345 -22.54 1.85 -7.96
CA TRP A 345 -23.83 1.19 -7.70
C TRP A 345 -25.02 1.90 -8.36
N LEU A 346 -24.93 3.21 -8.59
CA LEU A 346 -25.92 3.92 -9.40
C LEU A 346 -25.85 3.46 -10.88
N TYR A 347 -24.66 3.34 -11.45
CA TYR A 347 -24.49 2.83 -12.81
C TYR A 347 -25.05 1.41 -12.97
N TRP A 348 -24.66 0.49 -12.08
CA TRP A 348 -25.17 -0.88 -12.12
C TRP A 348 -26.67 -0.98 -11.86
N ARG A 349 -27.24 -0.04 -11.09
CA ARG A 349 -28.70 0.11 -10.98
C ARG A 349 -29.32 0.47 -12.31
N ALA A 350 -28.79 1.46 -13.01
CA ALA A 350 -29.26 1.88 -14.33
C ALA A 350 -29.17 0.73 -15.34
N ARG A 351 -28.02 0.03 -15.38
CA ARG A 351 -27.84 -1.17 -16.23
C ARG A 351 -28.86 -2.27 -15.93
N SER A 352 -29.13 -2.52 -14.67
CA SER A 352 -30.11 -3.53 -14.26
C SER A 352 -31.55 -3.12 -14.66
N LEU A 353 -31.89 -1.84 -14.53
CA LEU A 353 -33.20 -1.33 -14.98
C LEU A 353 -33.33 -1.41 -16.50
N GLU A 354 -32.29 -1.06 -17.24
CA GLU A 354 -32.24 -1.16 -18.72
C GLU A 354 -32.48 -2.61 -19.16
N ALA A 355 -31.76 -3.57 -18.58
CA ALA A 355 -31.91 -4.99 -18.87
C ALA A 355 -33.28 -5.57 -18.48
N MET A 356 -34.01 -4.90 -17.60
CA MET A 356 -35.41 -5.23 -17.25
C MET A 356 -36.44 -4.47 -18.08
N ASN A 357 -36.04 -3.85 -19.20
CA ASN A 357 -36.86 -3.05 -20.07
C ASN A 357 -37.53 -1.81 -19.40
N LYS A 358 -36.95 -1.33 -18.28
CA LYS A 358 -37.39 -0.11 -17.57
C LYS A 358 -36.62 1.12 -18.03
N SER A 359 -36.67 1.37 -19.35
CA SER A 359 -35.81 2.35 -20.03
C SER A 359 -35.91 3.77 -19.46
N THR A 360 -37.11 4.26 -19.13
CA THR A 360 -37.31 5.61 -18.56
C THR A 360 -36.59 5.74 -17.21
N ALA A 361 -36.75 4.73 -16.33
CA ALA A 361 -36.08 4.72 -15.02
C ALA A 361 -34.55 4.59 -15.15
N ALA A 362 -34.07 3.78 -16.12
CA ALA A 362 -32.68 3.65 -16.43
C ALA A 362 -32.07 4.98 -16.88
N LYS A 363 -32.69 5.65 -17.85
CA LYS A 363 -32.27 6.98 -18.38
C LYS A 363 -32.19 8.03 -17.27
N PHE A 364 -33.17 8.02 -16.32
CA PHE A 364 -33.16 8.93 -15.19
C PHE A 364 -31.93 8.71 -14.27
N VAL A 365 -31.59 7.46 -14.03
CA VAL A 365 -30.40 7.15 -13.18
C VAL A 365 -29.09 7.42 -13.91
N TYR A 366 -28.98 7.11 -15.22
CA TYR A 366 -27.82 7.49 -16.03
C TYR A 366 -27.65 9.02 -16.05
N GLY A 367 -28.76 9.79 -16.17
CA GLY A 367 -28.72 11.25 -16.16
C GLY A 367 -28.08 11.84 -14.90
N LYS A 368 -28.20 11.17 -13.76
CA LYS A 368 -27.53 11.61 -12.53
C LYS A 368 -26.00 11.45 -12.55
N LEU A 369 -25.48 10.64 -13.44
CA LEU A 369 -24.06 10.34 -13.56
C LEU A 369 -23.42 10.96 -14.79
N ALA A 370 -24.17 11.19 -15.85
CA ALA A 370 -23.66 11.53 -17.17
C ALA A 370 -22.80 12.82 -17.19
N ASP A 371 -23.04 13.73 -16.24
CA ASP A 371 -22.30 14.98 -16.12
C ASP A 371 -21.05 14.87 -15.23
N ASN A 372 -20.77 13.69 -14.66
CA ASN A 372 -19.61 13.47 -13.82
C ASN A 372 -18.36 13.15 -14.65
N THR A 373 -17.25 13.80 -14.37
CA THR A 373 -15.93 13.51 -14.96
C THR A 373 -15.34 12.23 -14.32
N SER A 374 -15.95 11.09 -14.61
CA SER A 374 -15.58 9.78 -14.07
C SER A 374 -15.87 8.65 -15.05
N TYR A 375 -15.31 7.46 -14.79
CA TYR A 375 -15.57 6.27 -15.62
C TYR A 375 -17.07 5.98 -15.75
N TYR A 376 -17.81 5.98 -14.64
CA TYR A 376 -19.25 5.70 -14.68
C TYR A 376 -20.06 6.86 -15.24
N GLY A 377 -19.57 8.10 -15.11
CA GLY A 377 -20.13 9.27 -15.77
C GLY A 377 -20.05 9.15 -17.29
N PHE A 378 -18.86 8.88 -17.82
CA PHE A 378 -18.66 8.70 -19.27
C PHE A 378 -19.48 7.53 -19.83
N GLN A 379 -19.47 6.37 -19.15
CA GLN A 379 -20.31 5.24 -19.54
C GLN A 379 -21.81 5.57 -19.52
N SER A 380 -22.25 6.44 -18.61
CA SER A 380 -23.64 6.88 -18.52
C SER A 380 -23.98 7.88 -19.64
N ALA A 381 -23.06 8.78 -19.98
CA ALA A 381 -23.22 9.71 -21.12
C ALA A 381 -23.35 8.94 -22.44
N GLU A 382 -22.49 7.93 -22.69
CA GLU A 382 -22.60 7.04 -23.86
C GLU A 382 -23.98 6.35 -23.95
N LYS A 383 -24.48 5.84 -22.82
CA LYS A 383 -25.81 5.20 -22.75
C LYS A 383 -26.96 6.15 -23.06
N LEU A 384 -26.74 7.45 -22.88
CA LEU A 384 -27.73 8.51 -23.21
C LEU A 384 -27.50 9.14 -24.58
N GLY A 385 -26.44 8.79 -25.29
CA GLY A 385 -26.03 9.45 -26.53
C GLY A 385 -25.62 10.92 -26.33
N ARG A 386 -25.04 11.24 -25.16
CA ARG A 386 -24.54 12.57 -24.79
C ARG A 386 -23.03 12.65 -24.96
N GLU A 387 -22.53 13.84 -25.24
CA GLU A 387 -21.12 14.13 -25.16
C GLU A 387 -20.61 14.05 -23.68
N TYR A 388 -19.32 13.78 -23.51
CA TYR A 388 -18.71 13.75 -22.18
C TYR A 388 -18.59 15.16 -21.62
N THR A 389 -18.96 15.31 -20.37
CA THR A 389 -18.75 16.54 -19.62
C THR A 389 -17.42 16.47 -18.88
N PHE A 390 -16.54 17.42 -19.14
CA PHE A 390 -15.28 17.57 -18.44
C PHE A 390 -15.37 18.81 -17.53
N THR A 391 -15.59 18.59 -16.26
CA THR A 391 -15.44 19.65 -15.26
C THR A 391 -13.95 19.78 -14.95
N ASN A 392 -13.33 20.90 -15.34
CA ASN A 392 -11.96 21.23 -14.97
C ASN A 392 -12.01 22.40 -13.98
N GLU A 393 -11.62 22.17 -12.76
CA GLU A 393 -11.55 23.17 -11.67
C GLU A 393 -10.10 23.30 -11.18
N PRO A 394 -9.23 23.88 -11.99
CA PRO A 394 -7.84 24.07 -11.60
C PRO A 394 -7.72 25.07 -10.44
N VAL A 395 -6.75 24.87 -9.57
CA VAL A 395 -6.40 25.81 -8.50
C VAL A 395 -5.57 26.94 -9.11
N ILE A 396 -6.24 27.89 -9.84
CA ILE A 396 -5.54 28.94 -10.64
C ILE A 396 -5.98 30.36 -10.28
N ASP A 397 -6.79 30.61 -9.26
CA ASP A 397 -7.10 31.99 -8.91
C ASP A 397 -5.86 32.73 -8.34
N VAL A 398 -5.85 34.07 -8.44
CA VAL A 398 -4.74 34.92 -7.97
C VAL A 398 -4.43 34.68 -6.48
N LYS A 399 -5.46 34.39 -5.68
CA LYS A 399 -5.28 34.06 -4.25
C LYS A 399 -4.61 32.72 -4.06
N ALA A 400 -4.92 31.74 -4.93
CA ALA A 400 -4.29 30.42 -4.89
C ALA A 400 -2.83 30.49 -5.37
N ALA A 401 -2.53 31.25 -6.42
CA ALA A 401 -1.16 31.49 -6.88
C ALA A 401 -0.29 32.06 -5.75
N ARG A 402 -0.76 33.11 -5.06
CA ARG A 402 -0.06 33.68 -3.91
C ARG A 402 0.17 32.65 -2.78
N LYS A 403 -0.79 31.75 -2.53
CA LYS A 403 -0.59 30.68 -1.53
C LYS A 403 0.47 29.68 -1.95
N VAL A 404 0.58 29.38 -3.24
CA VAL A 404 1.64 28.51 -3.78
C VAL A 404 3.00 29.13 -3.57
N ASP A 405 3.15 30.43 -3.87
CA ASP A 405 4.40 31.16 -3.67
C ASP A 405 4.79 31.22 -2.18
N LEU A 406 3.83 31.51 -1.31
CA LEU A 406 4.07 31.51 0.14
C LEU A 406 4.48 30.11 0.65
N LEU A 407 3.82 29.06 0.17
CA LEU A 407 4.17 27.69 0.55
C LEU A 407 5.59 27.33 0.10
N ALA A 408 6.02 27.78 -1.08
CA ALA A 408 7.37 27.56 -1.58
C ALA A 408 8.45 28.19 -0.68
N LEU A 409 8.10 29.27 0.06
CA LEU A 409 8.99 29.96 0.99
C LEU A 409 8.98 29.37 2.41
N GLU A 410 8.08 28.46 2.72
CA GLU A 410 8.08 27.77 4.00
C GLU A 410 9.39 26.97 4.21
N PRO A 411 9.99 26.98 5.41
CA PRO A 411 11.28 26.32 5.64
C PRO A 411 11.34 24.85 5.23
N ALA A 412 10.22 24.14 5.37
CA ALA A 412 10.13 22.74 4.96
C ALA A 412 10.23 22.58 3.43
N PHE A 413 9.55 23.45 2.68
CA PHE A 413 9.54 23.38 1.21
C PHE A 413 10.83 23.91 0.60
N LEU A 414 11.47 24.91 1.21
CA LEU A 414 12.84 25.33 0.86
C LEU A 414 13.82 24.16 1.02
N ARG A 415 13.75 23.42 2.14
CA ARG A 415 14.57 22.20 2.32
C ARG A 415 14.29 21.13 1.27
N ILE A 416 13.02 20.88 0.99
CA ILE A 416 12.60 19.89 0.01
C ILE A 416 13.16 20.21 -1.37
N ARG A 417 13.06 21.49 -1.78
CA ARG A 417 13.59 21.95 -3.07
C ARG A 417 15.10 21.81 -3.11
N GLU A 418 15.80 22.31 -2.09
CA GLU A 418 17.25 22.25 -2.01
C GLU A 418 17.79 20.81 -2.00
N LEU A 419 17.11 19.88 -1.33
CA LEU A 419 17.47 18.46 -1.38
C LEU A 419 17.42 17.90 -2.80
N TYR A 420 16.43 18.30 -3.56
CA TYR A 420 16.31 17.87 -4.94
C TYR A 420 17.44 18.44 -5.80
N ASP A 421 17.72 19.74 -5.64
CA ASP A 421 18.73 20.46 -6.42
C ASP A 421 20.16 19.94 -6.15
N ILE A 422 20.45 19.49 -4.91
CA ILE A 422 21.74 18.84 -4.60
C ILE A 422 21.78 17.34 -4.95
N GLY A 423 20.80 16.83 -5.71
CA GLY A 423 20.78 15.42 -6.20
C GLY A 423 20.31 14.41 -5.16
N ARG A 424 19.47 14.81 -4.18
CA ARG A 424 18.88 13.92 -3.16
C ARG A 424 17.36 13.77 -3.28
N PRO A 425 16.83 13.34 -4.42
CA PRO A 425 15.39 13.27 -4.65
C PRO A 425 14.66 12.30 -3.69
N THR A 426 15.34 11.26 -3.23
CA THR A 426 14.74 10.31 -2.26
C THR A 426 14.44 10.98 -0.92
N GLU A 427 15.35 11.81 -0.42
CA GLU A 427 15.17 12.58 0.80
C GLU A 427 14.11 13.67 0.61
N ALA A 428 14.15 14.40 -0.50
CA ALA A 428 13.15 15.39 -0.88
C ALA A 428 11.73 14.82 -0.88
N HIS A 429 11.51 13.68 -1.55
CA HIS A 429 10.21 13.01 -1.55
C HIS A 429 9.79 12.48 -0.18
N ARG A 430 10.72 12.15 0.70
CA ARG A 430 10.42 11.71 2.07
C ARG A 430 9.91 12.86 2.92
N GLU A 431 10.56 14.03 2.86
CA GLU A 431 10.08 15.24 3.55
C GLU A 431 8.76 15.72 2.96
N TRP A 432 8.62 15.74 1.63
CA TRP A 432 7.37 16.07 0.99
C TRP A 432 6.20 15.26 1.57
N ARG A 433 6.36 13.93 1.65
CA ARG A 433 5.32 13.05 2.19
C ARG A 433 5.01 13.36 3.64
N TYR A 434 6.03 13.63 4.45
CA TYR A 434 5.88 13.97 5.85
C TYR A 434 5.06 15.25 6.05
N GLU A 435 5.30 16.27 5.24
CA GLU A 435 4.53 17.52 5.29
C GLU A 435 3.11 17.33 4.78
N ILE A 436 2.94 16.66 3.65
CA ILE A 436 1.62 16.43 3.04
C ILE A 436 0.69 15.61 3.96
N GLU A 437 1.20 14.66 4.73
CA GLU A 437 0.39 13.87 5.66
C GLU A 437 -0.28 14.73 6.75
N ARG A 438 0.31 15.87 7.09
CA ARG A 438 -0.19 16.80 8.12
C ARG A 438 -1.12 17.88 7.58
N MET A 439 -1.14 18.09 6.29
CA MET A 439 -1.93 19.12 5.62
C MET A 439 -3.40 18.76 5.49
N SER A 440 -4.25 19.78 5.56
CA SER A 440 -5.66 19.68 5.17
C SER A 440 -5.82 19.41 3.66
N ALA A 441 -7.01 19.00 3.24
CA ALA A 441 -7.30 18.78 1.82
C ALA A 441 -7.04 20.06 0.96
N GLN A 442 -7.35 21.24 1.50
CA GLN A 442 -7.13 22.50 0.79
C GLN A 442 -5.63 22.83 0.65
N GLU A 443 -4.84 22.63 1.70
CA GLU A 443 -3.38 22.84 1.65
C GLU A 443 -2.71 21.84 0.70
N LYS A 444 -3.17 20.58 0.66
CA LYS A 444 -2.71 19.58 -0.30
C LYS A 444 -2.96 20.00 -1.75
N ARG A 445 -4.06 20.71 -2.05
CA ARG A 445 -4.31 21.26 -3.38
C ARG A 445 -3.26 22.29 -3.77
N VAL A 446 -2.92 23.20 -2.84
CA VAL A 446 -1.86 24.20 -3.03
C VAL A 446 -0.51 23.53 -3.24
N ALA A 447 -0.17 22.54 -2.41
CA ALA A 447 1.06 21.77 -2.53
C ALA A 447 1.14 20.98 -3.84
N ALA A 448 0.03 20.41 -4.32
CA ALA A 448 0.00 19.73 -5.61
C ALA A 448 0.34 20.68 -6.77
N ARG A 449 -0.15 21.93 -6.72
CA ARG A 449 0.20 22.97 -7.70
C ARG A 449 1.67 23.36 -7.59
N LEU A 450 2.21 23.47 -6.38
CA LEU A 450 3.63 23.72 -6.16
C LEU A 450 4.51 22.63 -6.76
N ALA A 451 4.15 21.35 -6.54
CA ALA A 451 4.86 20.23 -7.15
C ALA A 451 4.82 20.28 -8.68
N HIS A 452 3.68 20.68 -9.26
CA HIS A 452 3.55 20.87 -10.71
C HIS A 452 4.47 21.98 -11.22
N ASN A 453 4.52 23.11 -10.53
CA ASN A 453 5.38 24.22 -10.88
C ASN A 453 6.88 23.86 -10.81
N TRP A 454 7.23 22.86 -9.98
CA TRP A 454 8.58 22.30 -9.89
C TRP A 454 8.81 21.16 -10.90
N GLU A 455 7.87 20.91 -11.81
CA GLU A 455 7.89 19.80 -12.78
C GLU A 455 7.89 18.40 -12.14
N TRP A 456 7.53 18.30 -10.87
CA TRP A 456 7.40 17.02 -10.16
C TRP A 456 6.03 16.38 -10.44
N HIS A 457 5.79 16.04 -11.68
CA HIS A 457 4.47 15.62 -12.16
C HIS A 457 3.90 14.41 -11.41
N PHE A 458 4.73 13.40 -11.15
CA PHE A 458 4.31 12.26 -10.33
C PHE A 458 3.84 12.70 -8.94
N THR A 459 4.59 13.59 -8.30
CA THR A 459 4.28 14.10 -6.95
C THR A 459 2.99 14.94 -6.97
N ALA A 460 2.82 15.80 -7.99
CA ALA A 460 1.61 16.58 -8.19
C ALA A 460 0.36 15.68 -8.33
N ILE A 461 0.43 14.67 -9.18
CA ILE A 461 -0.64 13.69 -9.41
C ILE A 461 -1.04 12.97 -8.11
N VAL A 462 -0.05 12.49 -7.35
CA VAL A 462 -0.30 11.75 -6.10
C VAL A 462 -0.87 12.67 -5.02
N THR A 463 -0.34 13.89 -4.90
CA THR A 463 -0.80 14.87 -3.91
C THR A 463 -2.23 15.34 -4.21
N THR A 464 -2.58 15.56 -5.49
CA THR A 464 -3.95 15.86 -5.93
C THR A 464 -4.93 14.75 -5.53
N ALA A 465 -4.54 13.48 -5.73
CA ALA A 465 -5.36 12.35 -5.33
C ALA A 465 -5.55 12.27 -3.81
N GLN A 466 -4.51 12.57 -3.02
CA GLN A 466 -4.58 12.64 -1.55
C GLN A 466 -5.45 13.80 -1.04
N ALA A 467 -5.54 14.88 -1.81
CA ALA A 467 -6.44 15.99 -1.53
C ALA A 467 -7.92 15.65 -1.80
N GLY A 468 -8.21 14.53 -2.47
CA GLY A 468 -9.56 14.16 -2.91
C GLY A 468 -10.14 15.09 -3.97
N HIS A 469 -9.32 15.93 -4.62
CA HIS A 469 -9.74 16.88 -5.64
C HIS A 469 -9.57 16.28 -7.04
N PHE A 470 -10.62 15.72 -7.57
CA PHE A 470 -10.57 15.01 -8.85
C PHE A 470 -10.96 15.88 -10.05
N ALA A 471 -11.33 17.14 -9.84
CA ALA A 471 -11.73 18.07 -10.90
C ALA A 471 -10.57 18.87 -11.52
N ASP A 472 -9.36 18.88 -10.92
CA ASP A 472 -8.17 19.49 -11.54
C ASP A 472 -7.58 18.52 -12.57
N LEU A 473 -8.01 18.64 -13.83
CA LEU A 473 -7.61 17.76 -14.92
C LEU A 473 -6.17 18.00 -15.36
N ASP A 474 -5.68 19.23 -15.27
CA ASP A 474 -4.33 19.60 -15.70
C ASP A 474 -3.28 18.93 -14.81
N LEU A 475 -3.50 18.92 -13.49
CA LEU A 475 -2.63 18.22 -12.56
C LEU A 475 -2.75 16.70 -12.65
N ARG A 476 -3.92 16.18 -12.96
CA ARG A 476 -4.18 14.72 -12.98
C ARG A 476 -3.74 14.05 -14.28
N PHE A 477 -3.79 14.76 -15.38
CA PHE A 477 -3.56 14.23 -16.72
C PHE A 477 -2.62 15.15 -17.51
N PRO A 478 -1.40 15.41 -17.02
CA PRO A 478 -0.45 16.24 -17.74
C PRO A 478 -0.10 15.61 -19.09
N LEU A 479 -0.06 16.42 -20.14
CA LEU A 479 0.30 16.01 -21.48
C LEU A 479 1.81 16.21 -21.70
N LEU A 480 2.61 15.39 -21.06
CA LEU A 480 4.08 15.46 -21.17
C LEU A 480 4.58 14.71 -22.40
N TYR A 481 5.74 15.12 -22.93
CA TYR A 481 6.39 14.46 -24.08
C TYR A 481 5.46 14.34 -25.29
N GLN A 482 4.71 15.41 -25.60
CA GLN A 482 3.67 15.37 -26.65
C GLN A 482 4.22 14.98 -28.01
N ASN A 483 5.38 15.51 -28.40
CA ASN A 483 5.99 15.23 -29.69
C ASN A 483 6.36 13.75 -29.82
N GLU A 484 7.02 13.20 -28.80
CA GLU A 484 7.44 11.81 -28.74
C GLU A 484 6.25 10.86 -28.72
N VAL A 485 5.26 11.13 -27.85
CA VAL A 485 4.05 10.32 -27.72
C VAL A 485 3.27 10.32 -29.03
N ASN A 486 3.05 11.48 -29.67
CA ASN A 486 2.31 11.59 -30.91
C ASN A 486 3.04 10.88 -32.06
N LEU A 487 4.37 11.05 -32.16
CA LEU A 487 5.18 10.42 -33.18
C LEU A 487 5.12 8.89 -33.07
N GLU A 488 5.36 8.35 -31.89
CA GLU A 488 5.39 6.89 -31.67
C GLU A 488 3.98 6.28 -31.77
N ALA A 489 2.96 6.95 -31.24
CA ALA A 489 1.57 6.51 -31.39
C ALA A 489 1.18 6.42 -32.89
N LYS A 490 1.55 7.43 -33.70
CA LYS A 490 1.31 7.41 -35.14
C LYS A 490 2.05 6.26 -35.84
N ARG A 491 3.31 6.01 -35.49
CA ARG A 491 4.10 4.89 -36.05
C ARG A 491 3.46 3.53 -35.74
N GLN A 492 2.92 3.37 -34.53
CA GLN A 492 2.28 2.14 -34.08
C GLN A 492 0.77 2.07 -34.39
N LYS A 493 0.21 3.07 -35.11
CA LYS A 493 -1.22 3.18 -35.41
C LYS A 493 -2.12 3.14 -34.17
N LEU A 494 -1.64 3.74 -33.06
CA LEU A 494 -2.37 3.85 -31.80
C LEU A 494 -2.95 5.25 -31.62
N ASN A 495 -4.04 5.35 -30.87
CA ASN A 495 -4.54 6.63 -30.42
C ASN A 495 -3.61 7.21 -29.33
N PRO A 496 -3.10 8.45 -29.45
CA PRO A 496 -2.25 9.06 -28.44
C PRO A 496 -2.89 9.09 -27.03
N SER A 497 -4.21 9.32 -26.96
CA SER A 497 -4.92 9.30 -25.66
C SER A 497 -4.85 7.94 -24.97
N PHE A 498 -4.89 6.85 -25.74
CA PHE A 498 -4.68 5.50 -25.18
C PHE A 498 -3.27 5.34 -24.62
N VAL A 499 -2.25 5.82 -25.33
CA VAL A 499 -0.86 5.79 -24.88
C VAL A 499 -0.69 6.58 -23.59
N TYR A 500 -1.23 7.79 -23.50
CA TYR A 500 -1.25 8.59 -22.27
C TYR A 500 -1.96 7.87 -21.12
N GLY A 501 -3.08 7.23 -21.38
CA GLY A 501 -3.81 6.43 -20.39
C GLY A 501 -2.95 5.30 -19.80
N VAL A 502 -2.18 4.61 -20.65
CA VAL A 502 -1.24 3.55 -20.22
C VAL A 502 -0.11 4.14 -19.39
N ILE A 503 0.58 5.19 -19.86
CA ILE A 503 1.66 5.87 -19.12
C ILE A 503 1.15 6.32 -17.75
N ARG A 504 -0.02 6.96 -17.73
CA ARG A 504 -0.67 7.44 -16.51
C ARG A 504 -0.98 6.31 -15.52
N ARG A 505 -1.42 5.16 -16.01
CA ARG A 505 -1.78 4.00 -15.19
C ARG A 505 -0.56 3.28 -14.63
N GLU A 506 0.47 3.09 -15.44
CA GLU A 506 1.62 2.26 -15.08
C GLU A 506 2.68 3.03 -14.27
N SER A 507 2.95 4.29 -14.61
CA SER A 507 4.01 5.07 -13.97
C SER A 507 3.53 6.37 -13.33
N ALA A 508 2.37 6.88 -13.73
CA ALA A 508 1.94 8.25 -13.44
C ALA A 508 3.03 9.28 -13.79
N PHE A 509 3.72 9.07 -14.92
CA PHE A 509 4.84 9.88 -15.40
C PHE A 509 6.07 9.87 -14.49
N ARG A 510 6.24 8.85 -13.66
CA ARG A 510 7.48 8.70 -12.89
C ARG A 510 8.59 8.23 -13.80
N GLU A 511 9.60 9.05 -14.01
CA GLU A 511 10.75 8.76 -14.87
C GLU A 511 11.57 7.55 -14.40
N THR A 512 11.64 7.33 -13.10
CA THR A 512 12.36 6.20 -12.48
C THR A 512 11.48 4.97 -12.26
N ALA A 513 10.30 4.90 -12.88
CA ALA A 513 9.42 3.75 -12.74
C ALA A 513 10.00 2.52 -13.43
N VAL A 514 10.02 1.40 -12.69
CA VAL A 514 10.59 0.13 -13.15
C VAL A 514 9.57 -0.97 -12.96
N SER A 515 9.23 -1.68 -14.04
CA SER A 515 8.37 -2.86 -13.97
C SER A 515 9.11 -4.02 -13.31
N ARG A 516 8.50 -4.64 -12.29
CA ARG A 516 9.08 -5.82 -11.61
C ARG A 516 9.28 -7.01 -12.55
N ASN A 517 8.46 -7.15 -13.56
CA ASN A 517 8.47 -8.32 -14.46
C ASN A 517 9.45 -8.16 -15.63
N PHE A 518 9.82 -6.95 -16.01
CA PHE A 518 10.70 -6.67 -17.15
C PHE A 518 12.17 -6.55 -16.77
N PHE A 519 12.47 -6.22 -15.54
CA PHE A 519 13.83 -5.85 -15.09
C PHE A 519 14.77 -7.02 -14.85
N CYS A 520 14.28 -8.25 -14.72
CA CYS A 520 15.16 -9.41 -14.62
C CYS A 520 15.96 -9.69 -15.92
N ILE A 521 15.45 -9.23 -17.07
CA ILE A 521 16.09 -9.47 -18.38
C ILE A 521 17.06 -8.35 -18.77
N LEU A 522 16.76 -7.10 -18.43
CA LEU A 522 17.57 -5.94 -18.85
C LEU A 522 18.66 -5.54 -17.85
N ARG A 523 18.49 -5.82 -16.56
CA ARG A 523 19.50 -5.52 -15.54
C ARG A 523 20.79 -6.30 -15.77
N ASP A 524 20.69 -7.52 -16.30
CA ASP A 524 21.84 -8.39 -16.56
C ASP A 524 22.54 -8.06 -17.90
N LEU A 525 21.92 -7.25 -18.76
CA LEU A 525 22.47 -6.85 -20.06
C LEU A 525 23.16 -5.47 -20.07
N PHE A 526 22.83 -4.58 -19.11
CA PHE A 526 23.32 -3.18 -19.15
C PHE A 526 23.60 -2.63 -17.75
N SER A 527 24.78 -2.89 -17.23
CA SER A 527 25.19 -2.44 -15.89
C SER A 527 25.76 -1.02 -15.82
N ASP A 528 25.74 -0.21 -16.89
CA ASP A 528 26.38 1.09 -16.91
C ASP A 528 25.44 2.30 -17.02
N TYR A 529 25.76 3.30 -16.23
CA TYR A 529 25.04 4.55 -15.88
C TYR A 529 24.74 5.52 -17.05
N LEU A 530 25.05 5.19 -18.30
CA LEU A 530 25.09 6.17 -19.41
C LEU A 530 23.79 6.31 -20.24
N LEU A 531 22.69 5.60 -19.91
CA LEU A 531 21.55 5.47 -20.83
C LEU A 531 20.17 5.85 -20.25
N ARG A 532 20.07 6.81 -19.32
CA ARG A 532 18.78 7.23 -18.74
C ARG A 532 17.72 7.69 -19.78
N PRO A 533 18.04 8.46 -20.81
CA PRO A 533 17.07 8.83 -21.86
C PRO A 533 16.66 7.65 -22.75
N LEU A 534 17.61 6.75 -23.05
CA LEU A 534 17.35 5.54 -23.84
C LEU A 534 16.45 4.54 -23.10
N TYR A 535 16.50 4.54 -21.77
CA TYR A 535 15.68 3.69 -20.90
C TYR A 535 14.19 4.01 -21.00
N PHE A 536 13.83 5.28 -21.04
CA PHE A 536 12.43 5.69 -21.22
C PHE A 536 11.93 5.27 -22.61
N TYR A 537 12.76 5.45 -23.62
CA TYR A 537 12.45 5.09 -25.01
C TYR A 537 12.30 3.57 -25.19
N LEU A 538 13.21 2.77 -24.63
CA LEU A 538 13.18 1.31 -24.72
C LEU A 538 12.06 0.69 -23.86
N THR A 539 11.77 1.22 -22.68
CA THR A 539 10.65 0.77 -21.87
C THR A 539 9.31 1.14 -22.50
N PHE A 540 9.21 2.29 -23.12
CA PHE A 540 8.04 2.73 -23.88
C PHE A 540 7.82 1.85 -25.12
N CYS A 541 8.83 1.63 -25.95
CA CYS A 541 8.73 0.77 -27.13
C CYS A 541 8.45 -0.70 -26.78
N ALA A 542 9.02 -1.22 -25.69
CA ALA A 542 8.79 -2.57 -25.23
C ALA A 542 7.40 -2.74 -24.63
N LEU A 543 6.86 -1.74 -23.90
CA LEU A 543 5.50 -1.75 -23.35
C LEU A 543 4.46 -1.71 -24.46
N VAL A 544 4.66 -0.87 -25.48
CA VAL A 544 3.80 -0.80 -26.65
C VAL A 544 3.87 -2.09 -27.47
N SER A 545 5.06 -2.67 -27.66
CA SER A 545 5.22 -3.98 -28.33
C SER A 545 4.54 -5.11 -27.56
N PHE A 546 4.67 -5.13 -26.24
CA PHE A 546 4.02 -6.14 -25.38
C PHE A 546 2.49 -6.06 -25.45
N LEU A 547 1.91 -4.85 -25.46
CA LEU A 547 0.47 -4.65 -25.62
C LEU A 547 -0.07 -5.10 -26.99
N ILE A 548 0.75 -5.03 -28.04
CA ILE A 548 0.40 -5.53 -29.39
C ILE A 548 0.38 -7.07 -29.43
N TYR A 549 1.22 -7.73 -28.64
CA TYR A 549 1.30 -9.21 -28.59
C TYR A 549 0.35 -9.86 -27.58
N LEU A 550 -0.21 -9.08 -26.62
CA LEU A 550 -1.14 -9.59 -25.61
C LEU A 550 -2.40 -10.27 -26.18
N PRO A 551 -3.06 -9.78 -27.23
CA PRO A 551 -4.20 -10.46 -27.83
C PRO A 551 -3.87 -11.86 -28.37
N ASN A 552 -2.66 -12.04 -28.90
CA ASN A 552 -2.22 -13.31 -29.46
C ASN A 552 -1.82 -14.35 -28.39
N ILE A 553 -1.49 -13.91 -27.17
CA ILE A 553 -1.08 -14.82 -26.08
C ILE A 553 -2.28 -15.29 -25.25
N PHE A 554 -3.33 -14.47 -25.14
CA PHE A 554 -4.47 -14.78 -24.27
C PHE A 554 -5.80 -15.01 -24.98
N GLY A 555 -5.86 -14.99 -26.31
CA GLY A 555 -7.09 -15.26 -27.07
C GLY A 555 -8.26 -14.31 -26.76
N ILE A 556 -7.98 -13.08 -26.33
CA ILE A 556 -8.99 -12.10 -25.98
C ILE A 556 -9.26 -11.24 -27.21
N THR A 557 -10.28 -11.59 -27.97
CA THR A 557 -10.88 -10.72 -28.97
C THR A 557 -11.65 -9.63 -28.24
N PHE A 558 -11.22 -8.39 -28.37
CA PHE A 558 -12.01 -7.24 -27.96
C PHE A 558 -13.18 -7.09 -28.94
N MET A 559 -14.42 -7.40 -28.52
CA MET A 559 -15.63 -6.81 -29.04
C MET A 559 -16.01 -5.60 -28.20
#